data_5c1610567c4b70ddbdfb348c361f40f3
#
_entry.id   5c1610567c4b70ddbdfb348c361f40f3
#
_cell.length_a   1.000
_cell.length_b   1.000
_cell.length_c   1.000
_cell.angle_alpha   90.00
_cell.angle_beta   90.00
_cell.angle_gamma   90.00
#
_symmetry.space_group_name_H-M   'P 1'
#
loop_
_entity.id
_entity.type
_entity.pdbx_description
1 polymer ?
#
loop_
_entity_poly.entity_id
_entity_poly.type
_entity_poly.pdbx_seq_one_letter_code
_entity_poly.pdbx_strand_id
1 'polypeptide(L)'
;MSSIQDNEAPNVITETRFRTLMQSGYLAEVYCQSSAFNKSAVWYGVWVIRIIDEDRTFMKLLVPARSMSDKHDEIRIREFKTANGLISFLASMGCTHANVPLQEGGVSTHSLP
;
A
#
# COMPACT_ATOMS: atom_id res chain seq x y z
N MET A 1 15.75 -5.21 -20.50
CA MET A 1 15.34 -5.28 -20.17
C MET A 1 15.01 -5.52 -19.36
N SER A 2 15.10 -5.23 -18.93
CA SER A 2 14.46 -5.27 -18.02
C SER A 2 13.77 -6.38 -17.74
N SER A 3 13.75 -7.15 -18.37
CA SER A 3 12.98 -8.23 -18.14
C SER A 3 13.30 -8.93 -16.93
N ILE A 4 14.34 -8.64 -16.28
CA ILE A 4 14.69 -9.34 -15.23
C ILE A 4 13.83 -9.17 -14.14
N GLN A 5 13.40 -8.05 -13.90
CA GLN A 5 12.60 -7.88 -12.83
C GLN A 5 11.38 -8.51 -13.09
N ASP A 6 11.14 -8.92 -14.19
CA ASP A 6 9.92 -9.50 -14.46
C ASP A 6 9.75 -10.81 -13.86
N ASN A 7 10.73 -11.35 -13.25
CA ASN A 7 10.51 -12.56 -12.57
C ASN A 7 9.63 -12.34 -11.41
N GLU A 8 9.46 -11.10 -10.95
CA GLU A 8 8.58 -10.85 -9.92
C GLU A 8 7.29 -10.47 -10.51
N ALA A 9 6.23 -10.65 -9.84
CA ALA A 9 4.94 -10.25 -10.32
C ALA A 9 5.02 -8.77 -10.61
N PRO A 10 4.68 -8.36 -11.78
CA PRO A 10 4.97 -7.02 -12.21
C PRO A 10 4.21 -5.92 -11.50
N ASN A 11 3.07 -6.21 -10.98
CA ASN A 11 2.26 -5.16 -10.39
C ASN A 11 2.16 -5.21 -8.89
N VAL A 12 3.04 -5.96 -8.23
CA VAL A 12 2.98 -6.10 -6.79
C VAL A 12 4.35 -5.90 -6.18
N ILE A 13 4.38 -5.56 -4.90
CA ILE A 13 5.63 -5.27 -4.22
C ILE A 13 5.51 -5.70 -2.78
N THR A 14 6.60 -6.21 -2.22
CA THR A 14 6.62 -6.62 -0.82
C THR A 14 6.94 -5.43 0.06
N GLU A 15 6.68 -5.57 1.34
CA GLU A 15 6.90 -4.48 2.27
C GLU A 15 8.36 -4.03 2.32
N THR A 16 9.29 -4.95 2.28
CA THR A 16 10.70 -4.59 2.32
C THR A 16 11.08 -3.70 1.15
N ARG A 17 10.63 -4.09 -0.05
CA ARG A 17 10.97 -3.32 -1.20
C ARG A 17 10.22 -2.00 -1.22
N PHE A 18 8.99 -2.00 -0.73
CA PHE A 18 8.19 -0.80 -0.62
C PHE A 18 8.93 0.23 0.23
N ARG A 19 9.46 -0.22 1.37
CA ARG A 19 10.18 0.65 2.27
C ARG A 19 11.41 1.26 1.58
N THR A 20 12.14 0.44 0.84
CA THR A 20 13.30 0.91 0.12
C THR A 20 12.94 2.00 -0.90
N LEU A 21 11.84 1.80 -1.61
CA LEU A 21 11.44 2.78 -2.61
C LEU A 21 10.95 4.06 -1.96
N MET A 22 10.26 3.97 -0.83
CA MET A 22 9.86 5.19 -0.13
C MET A 22 11.10 5.99 0.27
N GLN A 23 12.14 5.31 0.71
CA GLN A 23 13.37 5.98 1.09
C GLN A 23 14.06 6.62 -0.10
N SER A 24 13.76 6.15 -1.29
CA SER A 24 14.30 6.72 -2.50
C SER A 24 13.41 7.81 -3.10
N GLY A 25 12.35 8.18 -2.42
CA GLY A 25 11.53 9.29 -2.88
C GLY A 25 10.24 8.90 -3.54
N TYR A 26 9.93 7.62 -3.61
CA TYR A 26 8.65 7.20 -4.16
C TYR A 26 7.55 7.51 -3.15
N LEU A 27 6.32 7.51 -3.63
CA LEU A 27 5.17 7.89 -2.82
C LEU A 27 4.29 6.71 -2.51
N ALA A 28 3.69 6.73 -1.33
CA ALA A 28 2.72 5.71 -0.97
C ALA A 28 1.33 6.29 -1.25
N GLU A 29 0.58 5.63 -2.12
CA GLU A 29 -0.76 6.05 -2.43
C GLU A 29 -1.74 5.14 -1.74
N VAL A 30 -2.59 5.69 -0.93
CA VAL A 30 -3.61 4.93 -0.22
C VAL A 30 -4.91 5.04 -1.00
N TYR A 31 -5.53 3.92 -1.29
CA TYR A 31 -6.77 3.88 -2.02
C TYR A 31 -7.85 3.26 -1.14
N CYS A 32 -8.98 3.93 -1.01
CA CYS A 32 -10.09 3.43 -0.21
C CYS A 32 -10.95 2.53 -1.08
N GLN A 33 -10.90 1.24 -0.80
CA GLN A 33 -11.61 0.28 -1.60
C GLN A 33 -13.04 0.11 -1.12
N SER A 34 -13.31 0.28 0.16
CA SER A 34 -14.64 0.28 0.72
C SER A 34 -14.73 1.38 1.74
N SER A 35 -15.81 2.15 1.68
CA SER A 35 -15.97 3.32 2.53
C SER A 35 -15.82 3.02 4.00
N ALA A 36 -15.26 3.95 4.72
CA ALA A 36 -15.04 3.79 6.14
C ALA A 36 -16.35 3.93 6.91
N PHE A 37 -16.45 3.23 8.00
CA PHE A 37 -17.59 3.38 8.89
C PHE A 37 -17.14 3.17 10.32
N ASN A 38 -17.84 3.80 11.25
CA ASN A 38 -17.48 3.72 12.65
C ASN A 38 -18.38 2.74 13.37
N LYS A 39 -17.75 1.88 14.16
CA LYS A 39 -18.52 0.95 14.95
C LYS A 39 -17.78 0.76 16.25
N SER A 40 -18.43 1.06 17.38
CA SER A 40 -17.82 0.94 18.68
C SER A 40 -16.52 1.72 18.79
N ALA A 41 -16.55 2.92 18.26
CA ALA A 41 -15.41 3.82 18.30
C ALA A 41 -14.22 3.37 17.48
N VAL A 42 -14.41 2.41 16.61
CA VAL A 42 -13.35 1.97 15.72
C VAL A 42 -13.77 2.26 14.29
N TRP A 43 -12.85 2.79 13.50
CA TRP A 43 -13.12 3.08 12.11
C TRP A 43 -12.68 1.89 11.25
N TYR A 44 -13.63 1.22 10.64
CA TYR A 44 -13.40 0.10 9.76
C TYR A 44 -13.54 0.55 8.32
N GLY A 45 -13.01 -0.21 7.42
CA GLY A 45 -13.11 0.04 5.98
C GLY A 45 -12.19 -0.93 5.28
N VAL A 46 -11.87 -0.67 4.04
CA VAL A 46 -10.88 -1.47 3.34
C VAL A 46 -10.00 -0.51 2.56
N TRP A 47 -8.71 -0.56 2.84
CA TRP A 47 -7.75 0.28 2.15
C TRP A 47 -6.63 -0.59 1.61
N VAL A 48 -6.14 -0.21 0.44
CA VAL A 48 -4.95 -0.85 -0.13
C VAL A 48 -3.94 0.24 -0.43
N ILE A 49 -2.69 -0.12 -0.53
CA ILE A 49 -1.64 0.87 -0.72
C ILE A 49 -0.81 0.49 -1.94
N ARG A 50 -0.46 1.47 -2.72
CA ARG A 50 0.40 1.30 -3.88
C ARG A 50 1.63 2.16 -3.70
N ILE A 51 2.74 1.76 -4.29
CA ILE A 51 3.91 2.61 -4.38
C ILE A 51 3.91 3.19 -5.77
N ILE A 52 4.11 4.49 -5.89
CA ILE A 52 4.09 5.15 -7.18
C ILE A 52 5.24 6.13 -7.27
N ASP A 53 5.63 6.49 -8.48
CA ASP A 53 6.58 7.57 -8.66
C ASP A 53 5.79 8.83 -8.97
N GLU A 54 6.46 9.95 -9.09
CA GLU A 54 5.79 11.20 -9.29
C GLU A 54 4.98 11.24 -10.55
N ASP A 55 5.44 10.59 -11.59
CA ASP A 55 4.76 10.64 -12.88
C ASP A 55 3.70 9.57 -12.99
N ARG A 56 3.58 8.71 -12.02
CA ARG A 56 2.65 7.60 -12.04
C ARG A 56 2.94 6.64 -13.15
N THR A 57 4.18 6.58 -13.60
CA THR A 57 4.55 5.59 -14.59
C THR A 57 4.94 4.29 -13.91
N PHE A 58 5.19 4.31 -12.61
CA PHE A 58 5.50 3.13 -11.84
C PHE A 58 4.42 2.99 -10.79
N MET A 59 3.82 1.83 -10.69
CA MET A 59 2.73 1.64 -9.77
C MET A 59 2.63 0.18 -9.40
N LYS A 60 2.83 -0.15 -8.13
CA LYS A 60 2.75 -1.53 -7.68
C LYS A 60 1.97 -1.60 -6.38
N LEU A 61 1.12 -2.62 -6.26
CA LEU A 61 0.32 -2.81 -5.06
C LEU A 61 1.08 -3.58 -4.00
N LEU A 62 0.90 -3.16 -2.77
CA LEU A 62 1.55 -3.82 -1.65
C LEU A 62 0.88 -5.16 -1.36
N VAL A 63 1.70 -6.20 -1.21
CA VAL A 63 1.21 -7.52 -0.85
C VAL A 63 1.93 -7.99 0.39
N PRO A 64 1.34 -8.94 1.13
CA PRO A 64 2.02 -9.49 2.28
C PRO A 64 3.22 -10.31 1.82
N ALA A 65 4.24 -10.31 2.61
CA ALA A 65 5.43 -11.07 2.25
C ALA A 65 5.11 -12.51 1.99
N ARG A 66 4.16 -13.09 2.72
CA ARG A 66 3.89 -14.46 2.53
C ARG A 66 3.26 -14.77 1.26
N SER A 67 2.54 -13.86 0.63
CA SER A 67 1.93 -14.13 -0.64
C SER A 67 2.91 -14.47 -1.69
N MET A 68 4.10 -13.92 -1.59
CA MET A 68 5.08 -14.15 -2.64
C MET A 68 5.72 -15.51 -2.52
N SER A 69 5.62 -16.12 -1.39
CA SER A 69 6.29 -17.39 -1.24
C SER A 69 5.34 -18.54 -1.45
N ASP A 70 4.08 -18.31 -1.64
CA ASP A 70 3.19 -19.38 -1.82
C ASP A 70 3.32 -19.90 -3.15
N LYS A 71 3.25 -21.13 -3.35
CA LYS A 71 3.43 -21.65 -4.54
C LYS A 71 2.36 -21.44 -5.42
N HIS A 72 1.34 -20.97 -5.16
CA HIS A 72 0.36 -20.92 -6.05
C HIS A 72 0.11 -19.74 -6.58
N ASP A 73 -0.37 -19.48 -7.15
CA ASP A 73 -0.94 -18.79 -8.00
C ASP A 73 -1.65 -17.66 -7.42
N GLU A 74 -2.11 -17.63 -6.31
CA GLU A 74 -2.88 -16.61 -5.88
C GLU A 74 -2.08 -15.62 -5.19
N ILE A 75 -2.01 -14.40 -5.63
CA ILE A 75 -1.33 -13.31 -4.97
C ILE A 75 -2.36 -12.49 -4.26
N ARG A 76 -2.26 -12.38 -2.95
CA ARG A 76 -3.19 -11.61 -2.20
C ARG A 76 -2.72 -10.23 -2.02
N ILE A 77 -3.58 -9.25 -2.24
CA ILE A 77 -3.25 -7.85 -1.99
C ILE A 77 -3.38 -7.61 -0.50
N ARG A 78 -2.50 -6.81 0.06
CA ARG A 78 -2.59 -6.50 1.47
C ARG A 78 -3.70 -5.50 1.68
N GLU A 79 -4.68 -5.87 2.50
CA GLU A 79 -5.80 -5.00 2.81
C GLU A 79 -5.71 -4.56 4.24
N PHE A 80 -5.99 -3.30 4.48
CA PHE A 80 -6.05 -2.77 5.84
C PHE A 80 -7.53 -2.58 6.14
N LYS A 81 -8.00 -3.25 7.17
CA LYS A 81 -9.42 -3.24 7.48
C LYS A 81 -9.82 -2.25 8.53
N THR A 82 -8.87 -1.59 9.16
CA THR A 82 -9.13 -0.53 10.13
C THR A 82 -8.24 0.66 9.84
N ALA A 83 -8.71 1.84 10.18
CA ALA A 83 -7.90 3.03 10.01
C ALA A 83 -6.67 2.94 10.90
N ASN A 84 -6.80 2.34 12.07
CA ASN A 84 -5.68 2.22 12.97
C ASN A 84 -4.55 1.41 12.34
N GLY A 85 -4.89 0.30 11.69
CA GLY A 85 -3.87 -0.51 11.04
C GLY A 85 -3.19 0.22 9.91
N LEU A 86 -3.97 0.99 9.14
CA LEU A 86 -3.42 1.77 8.05
C LEU A 86 -2.47 2.83 8.58
N ILE A 87 -2.87 3.56 9.61
CA ILE A 87 -2.03 4.61 10.18
C ILE A 87 -0.76 4.01 10.75
N SER A 88 -0.88 2.86 11.42
CA SER A 88 0.29 2.21 11.99
C SER A 88 1.29 1.81 10.90
N PHE A 89 0.77 1.34 9.77
CA PHE A 89 1.65 0.96 8.68
C PHE A 89 2.38 2.19 8.13
N LEU A 90 1.66 3.28 7.89
CA LEU A 90 2.29 4.49 7.36
C LEU A 90 3.34 5.02 8.33
N ALA A 91 3.03 4.98 9.62
CA ALA A 91 3.99 5.44 10.61
C ALA A 91 5.24 4.55 10.61
N SER A 92 5.05 3.25 10.44
CA SER A 92 6.19 2.33 10.45
C SER A 92 7.08 2.52 9.23
N MET A 93 6.54 3.11 8.16
CA MET A 93 7.34 3.41 6.97
C MET A 93 8.12 4.70 7.14
N GLY A 94 7.80 5.50 8.14
CA GLY A 94 8.49 6.76 8.39
C GLY A 94 7.66 7.97 8.07
N CYS A 95 6.40 7.80 7.71
CA CYS A 95 5.55 8.94 7.41
C CYS A 95 5.22 9.69 8.69
N THR A 96 5.19 11.02 8.63
CA THR A 96 4.90 11.83 9.80
C THR A 96 3.44 12.25 9.81
N HIS A 97 2.72 11.95 8.76
CA HIS A 97 1.31 12.29 8.68
C HIS A 97 0.58 11.14 8.01
N ALA A 98 -0.68 11.00 8.29
CA ALA A 98 -1.50 10.01 7.63
C ALA A 98 -2.78 10.68 7.16
N ASN A 99 -3.05 10.59 5.88
CA ASN A 99 -4.25 11.14 5.28
C ASN A 99 -5.09 9.94 4.87
N VAL A 100 -6.21 9.73 5.54
CA VAL A 100 -7.01 8.52 5.33
C VAL A 100 -8.26 8.88 4.55
N PRO A 101 -8.37 8.40 3.30
CA PRO A 101 -9.60 8.65 2.55
C PRO A 101 -10.72 7.82 3.13
N LEU A 102 -11.87 8.42 3.31
CA LEU A 102 -12.97 7.74 3.99
C LEU A 102 -14.05 7.23 3.06
N GLN A 103 -14.05 7.67 1.82
CA GLN A 103 -15.07 7.22 0.90
C GLN A 103 -14.48 6.36 -0.18
N GLU A 104 -15.25 5.38 -0.60
CA GLU A 104 -14.83 4.46 -1.64
C GLU A 104 -14.35 5.23 -2.86
N GLY A 105 -13.22 4.86 -3.38
CA GLY A 105 -12.62 5.53 -4.52
C GLY A 105 -11.69 6.66 -4.16
N GLY A 106 -11.67 7.08 -2.89
CA GLY A 106 -10.79 8.18 -2.49
C GLY A 106 -9.34 7.74 -2.44
N VAL A 107 -8.44 8.68 -2.71
CA VAL A 107 -7.01 8.39 -2.67
C VAL A 107 -6.26 9.48 -1.95
N SER A 108 -5.13 9.14 -1.40
CA SER A 108 -4.24 10.12 -0.79
C SER A 108 -2.82 9.66 -1.01
N THR A 109 -1.86 10.58 -1.05
CA THR A 109 -0.47 10.21 -1.25
C THR A 109 0.37 10.65 -0.07
N HIS A 110 1.41 9.91 0.20
CA HIS A 110 2.29 10.17 1.32
C HIS A 110 3.74 10.04 0.90
N SER A 111 4.57 10.91 1.44
CA SER A 111 6.01 10.84 1.18
C SER A 111 6.73 10.91 2.50
N LEU A 112 7.98 10.53 2.51
CA LEU A 112 8.80 10.68 3.70
C LEU A 112 9.34 12.09 3.78
N PRO A 113 9.60 12.58 4.98
CA PRO A 113 10.10 13.94 5.14
C PRO A 113 11.52 14.11 4.62
#